data_e26670bd54672f69338224823b2dd51c
#
_entry.id   e26670bd54672f69338224823b2dd51c
#
_cell.length_a   1.000
_cell.length_b   1.000
_cell.length_c   1.000
_cell.angle_alpha   90.00
_cell.angle_beta   90.00
_cell.angle_gamma   90.00
#
_symmetry.space_group_name_H-M   'P 1'
#
loop_
_entity.id
_entity.type
_entity.pdbx_description
1 polymer ?
#
loop_
_entity_poly.entity_id
_entity_poly.type
_entity_poly.pdbx_seq_one_letter_code
_entity_poly.pdbx_strand_id
1 'polypeptide(L)'
;QVDGTDFTRYDDDYEVMFFYPLSKHTYGDAVVRITAYEDGCTINVSYELPIDEAMMPDVLTFFNYLNNSRYVGKVMLLDIDGDWYPAYEVFMSINPEDIDAWDRGCVMDYTFNAFYVMQEMTDYLPELEKGETPKNVYAMWLSDVWDE
;
A
#
# COMPACT_ATOMS: atom_id res chain seq x y z
N GLN A 1 -7.59 -18.07 -1.43
CA GLN A 1 -8.04 -17.68 -2.77
C GLN A 1 -9.10 -16.60 -2.63
N VAL A 2 -8.89 -15.44 -3.24
CA VAL A 2 -9.85 -14.34 -3.25
C VAL A 2 -10.61 -14.40 -4.56
N ASP A 3 -11.94 -14.52 -4.49
CA ASP A 3 -12.79 -14.62 -5.68
C ASP A 3 -12.67 -13.36 -6.55
N GLY A 4 -12.49 -13.56 -7.86
CA GLY A 4 -12.39 -12.49 -8.84
C GLY A 4 -11.03 -11.82 -8.94
N THR A 5 -9.98 -12.41 -8.39
CA THR A 5 -8.63 -11.88 -8.41
C THR A 5 -7.75 -12.69 -9.37
N ASP A 6 -7.05 -12.00 -10.26
CA ASP A 6 -6.01 -12.63 -11.05
C ASP A 6 -4.80 -12.94 -10.17
N PHE A 7 -4.43 -14.20 -10.15
CA PHE A 7 -3.36 -14.70 -9.31
C PHE A 7 -2.18 -15.15 -10.18
N THR A 8 -1.01 -14.57 -9.94
CA THR A 8 0.22 -14.98 -10.60
C THR A 8 1.25 -15.38 -9.55
N ARG A 9 1.78 -16.57 -9.68
CA ARG A 9 2.82 -17.08 -8.80
C ARG A 9 4.17 -17.12 -9.53
N TYR A 10 5.18 -16.55 -8.90
CA TYR A 10 6.56 -16.60 -9.36
C TYR A 10 7.30 -17.71 -8.61
N ASP A 11 7.77 -18.74 -9.33
CA ASP A 11 8.35 -19.94 -8.73
C ASP A 11 9.73 -19.71 -8.10
N ASP A 12 10.49 -18.70 -8.58
CA ASP A 12 11.88 -18.50 -8.18
C ASP A 12 12.07 -17.63 -6.94
N ASP A 13 11.08 -16.80 -6.55
CA ASP A 13 11.26 -15.75 -5.54
C ASP A 13 10.31 -15.85 -4.35
N TYR A 14 9.59 -16.94 -4.21
CA TYR A 14 8.59 -17.06 -3.14
C TYR A 14 7.64 -15.85 -3.09
N GLU A 15 7.33 -15.29 -4.25
CA GLU A 15 6.45 -14.14 -4.38
C GLU A 15 5.09 -14.54 -4.93
N VAL A 16 4.06 -13.95 -4.33
CA VAL A 16 2.69 -14.05 -4.83
C VAL A 16 2.26 -12.65 -5.21
N MET A 17 1.75 -12.49 -6.43
CA MET A 17 1.23 -11.21 -6.91
C MET A 17 -0.20 -11.41 -7.40
N PHE A 18 -1.09 -10.48 -7.03
CA PHE A 18 -2.46 -10.47 -7.53
C PHE A 18 -2.99 -9.04 -7.59
N PHE A 19 -4.07 -8.85 -8.35
CA PHE A 19 -4.76 -7.57 -8.48
C PHE A 19 -6.03 -7.59 -7.64
N TYR A 20 -6.31 -6.44 -7.03
CA TYR A 20 -7.53 -6.25 -6.25
C TYR A 20 -8.22 -4.95 -6.68
N PRO A 21 -9.51 -5.00 -7.05
CA PRO A 21 -10.24 -3.82 -7.52
C PRO A 21 -10.45 -2.83 -6.37
N LEU A 22 -10.11 -1.56 -6.65
CA LEU A 22 -10.41 -0.46 -5.76
C LEU A 22 -11.75 0.17 -6.14
N SER A 23 -12.44 0.78 -5.17
CA SER A 23 -13.73 1.43 -5.43
C SER A 23 -13.60 2.66 -6.32
N LYS A 24 -12.42 3.30 -6.33
CA LYS A 24 -12.06 4.38 -7.25
C LYS A 24 -10.90 3.92 -8.11
N HIS A 25 -11.02 4.09 -9.42
CA HIS A 25 -10.03 3.62 -10.40
C HIS A 25 -9.09 4.73 -10.89
N THR A 26 -8.93 5.81 -10.12
CA THR A 26 -8.06 6.93 -10.49
C THR A 26 -6.63 6.49 -10.83
N TYR A 27 -6.12 5.51 -10.09
CA TYR A 27 -4.77 4.95 -10.27
C TYR A 27 -4.81 3.46 -10.64
N GLY A 28 -5.92 3.00 -11.21
CA GLY A 28 -6.13 1.60 -11.56
C GLY A 28 -6.52 0.76 -10.35
N ASP A 29 -6.22 -0.52 -10.42
CA ASP A 29 -6.46 -1.47 -9.33
C ASP A 29 -5.28 -1.47 -8.35
N ALA A 30 -5.46 -2.11 -7.20
CA ALA A 30 -4.35 -2.39 -6.30
C ALA A 30 -3.58 -3.62 -6.79
N VAL A 31 -2.25 -3.52 -6.76
CA VAL A 31 -1.34 -4.62 -7.07
C VAL A 31 -0.75 -5.09 -5.75
N VAL A 32 -1.07 -6.31 -5.35
CA VAL A 32 -0.62 -6.88 -4.09
C VAL A 32 0.55 -7.81 -4.36
N ARG A 33 1.64 -7.62 -3.63
CA ARG A 33 2.81 -8.49 -3.67
C ARG A 33 3.11 -8.97 -2.25
N ILE A 34 3.09 -10.28 -2.07
CA ILE A 34 3.48 -10.89 -0.81
C ILE A 34 4.76 -11.67 -1.09
N THR A 35 5.86 -11.25 -0.47
CA THR A 35 7.16 -11.85 -0.66
C THR A 35 7.60 -12.53 0.62
N ALA A 36 7.90 -13.82 0.54
CA ALA A 36 8.39 -14.58 1.66
C ALA A 36 9.92 -14.54 1.73
N TYR A 37 10.43 -14.35 2.93
CA TYR A 37 11.85 -14.40 3.25
C TYR A 37 12.11 -15.50 4.26
N GLU A 38 13.36 -15.72 4.59
CA GLU A 38 13.78 -16.73 5.56
C GLU A 38 13.17 -16.51 6.95
N ASP A 39 13.00 -15.25 7.35
CA ASP A 39 12.57 -14.85 8.70
C ASP A 39 11.24 -14.11 8.74
N GLY A 40 10.55 -14.01 7.63
CA GLY A 40 9.29 -13.29 7.60
C GLY A 40 8.72 -13.08 6.20
N CYS A 41 7.78 -12.16 6.10
CA CYS A 41 7.24 -11.77 4.81
C CYS A 41 7.00 -10.26 4.72
N THR A 42 7.06 -9.75 3.50
CA THR A 42 6.69 -8.38 3.17
C THR A 42 5.38 -8.40 2.40
N ILE A 43 4.45 -7.55 2.82
CA ILE A 43 3.20 -7.30 2.10
C ILE A 43 3.33 -5.90 1.52
N ASN A 44 3.32 -5.80 0.20
CA ASN A 44 3.39 -4.55 -0.54
C ASN A 44 2.14 -4.41 -1.39
N VAL A 45 1.43 -3.30 -1.24
CA VAL A 45 0.27 -2.98 -2.06
C VAL A 45 0.52 -1.65 -2.74
N SER A 46 0.57 -1.66 -4.06
CA SER A 46 0.78 -0.45 -4.87
C SER A 46 -0.41 -0.21 -5.79
N TYR A 47 -0.48 0.98 -6.36
CA TYR A 47 -1.40 1.23 -7.47
C TYR A 47 -0.86 0.63 -8.77
N GLU A 48 -1.77 0.30 -9.66
CA GLU A 48 -1.45 -0.20 -11.00
C GLU A 48 -0.85 0.90 -11.90
N LEU A 49 -1.25 2.17 -11.68
CA LEU A 49 -0.80 3.30 -12.47
C LEU A 49 0.09 4.24 -11.64
N PRO A 50 1.12 4.82 -12.26
CA PRO A 50 2.00 5.75 -11.58
C PRO A 50 1.35 7.12 -11.39
N ILE A 51 1.97 7.92 -10.49
CA ILE A 51 1.66 9.35 -10.36
C ILE A 51 2.45 10.12 -11.42
N ASP A 52 2.01 11.35 -11.71
CA ASP A 52 2.79 12.29 -12.48
C ASP A 52 4.08 12.65 -11.71
N GLU A 53 5.21 12.64 -12.38
CA GLU A 53 6.51 12.97 -11.79
C GLU A 53 6.52 14.34 -11.10
N ALA A 54 5.76 15.30 -11.64
CA ALA A 54 5.63 16.63 -11.06
C ALA A 54 5.02 16.62 -9.65
N MET A 55 4.22 15.60 -9.32
CA MET A 55 3.60 15.44 -8.00
C MET A 55 4.54 14.82 -6.97
N MET A 56 5.64 14.22 -7.39
CA MET A 56 6.50 13.42 -6.51
C MET A 56 6.93 14.16 -5.24
N PRO A 57 7.43 15.41 -5.28
CA PRO A 57 7.84 16.11 -4.07
C PRO A 57 6.70 16.29 -3.05
N ASP A 58 5.51 16.64 -3.52
CA ASP A 58 4.34 16.85 -2.66
C ASP A 58 3.83 15.52 -2.08
N VAL A 59 3.83 14.47 -2.89
CA VAL A 59 3.43 13.13 -2.43
C VAL A 59 4.40 12.63 -1.36
N LEU A 60 5.72 12.79 -1.57
CA LEU A 60 6.73 12.39 -0.57
C LEU A 60 6.56 13.16 0.74
N THR A 61 6.28 14.45 0.68
CA THR A 61 6.05 15.27 1.88
C THR A 61 4.79 14.81 2.61
N PHE A 62 3.70 14.56 1.88
CA PHE A 62 2.46 14.02 2.45
C PHE A 62 2.69 12.66 3.09
N PHE A 63 3.42 11.76 2.42
CA PHE A 63 3.75 10.44 2.94
C PHE A 63 4.61 10.51 4.20
N ASN A 64 5.52 11.49 4.26
CA ASN A 64 6.31 11.70 5.47
C ASN A 64 5.43 12.06 6.68
N TYR A 65 4.43 12.91 6.49
CA TYR A 65 3.44 13.19 7.54
C TYR A 65 2.68 11.94 7.95
N LEU A 66 2.18 11.16 6.99
CA LEU A 66 1.45 9.93 7.27
C LEU A 66 2.31 8.91 8.03
N ASN A 67 3.55 8.71 7.58
CA ASN A 67 4.46 7.75 8.20
C ASN A 67 4.82 8.12 9.64
N ASN A 68 4.90 9.41 9.96
CA ASN A 68 5.12 9.86 11.32
C ASN A 68 3.94 9.58 12.26
N SER A 69 2.77 9.32 11.70
CA SER A 69 1.54 9.02 12.45
C SER A 69 1.22 7.52 12.52
N ARG A 70 2.03 6.67 11.87
CA ARG A 70 1.78 5.24 11.79
C ARG A 70 2.80 4.45 12.59
N TYR A 71 2.32 3.42 13.28
CA TYR A 71 3.16 2.50 14.04
C TYR A 71 3.50 1.23 13.26
N VAL A 72 2.68 0.85 12.28
CA VAL A 72 2.82 -0.38 11.51
C VAL A 72 2.78 -0.03 10.04
N GLY A 73 3.76 -0.52 9.29
CA GLY A 73 3.86 -0.26 7.86
C GLY A 73 4.19 1.19 7.52
N LYS A 74 4.38 1.44 6.25
CA LYS A 74 4.67 2.79 5.74
C LYS A 74 4.16 2.95 4.32
N VAL A 75 3.79 4.17 3.97
CA VAL A 75 3.51 4.58 2.59
C VAL A 75 4.80 5.03 1.92
N MET A 76 4.94 4.75 0.63
CA MET A 76 6.16 5.03 -0.12
C MET A 76 5.84 5.23 -1.60
N LEU A 77 6.81 5.74 -2.34
CA LEU A 77 6.79 5.72 -3.80
C LEU A 77 7.78 4.67 -4.29
N LEU A 78 7.30 3.73 -5.09
CA LEU A 78 8.14 2.74 -5.75
C LEU A 78 8.59 3.26 -7.10
N ASP A 79 9.90 3.24 -7.35
CA ASP A 79 10.47 3.51 -8.65
C ASP A 79 10.54 2.20 -9.44
N ILE A 80 9.74 2.12 -10.50
CA ILE A 80 9.76 0.98 -11.42
C ILE A 80 9.98 1.55 -12.82
N ASP A 81 11.17 1.34 -13.36
CA ASP A 81 11.57 1.81 -14.70
C ASP A 81 11.41 3.33 -14.90
N GLY A 82 11.61 4.11 -13.84
CA GLY A 82 11.51 5.56 -13.87
C GLY A 82 10.12 6.12 -13.58
N ASP A 83 9.11 5.28 -13.46
CA ASP A 83 7.76 5.67 -13.05
C ASP A 83 7.58 5.45 -11.54
N TRP A 84 6.81 6.33 -10.91
CA TRP A 84 6.64 6.35 -9.47
C TRP A 84 5.24 5.90 -9.07
N TYR A 85 5.16 4.80 -8.32
CA TYR A 85 3.92 4.17 -7.90
C TYR A 85 3.72 4.34 -6.40
N PRO A 86 2.62 4.99 -5.97
CA PRO A 86 2.27 4.99 -4.54
C PRO A 86 2.03 3.56 -4.05
N ALA A 87 2.57 3.27 -2.87
CA ALA A 87 2.48 1.94 -2.27
C ALA A 87 2.43 2.02 -0.76
N TYR A 88 1.92 0.96 -0.16
CA TYR A 88 2.00 0.72 1.28
C TYR A 88 2.72 -0.60 1.49
N GLU A 89 3.65 -0.64 2.44
CA GLU A 89 4.42 -1.84 2.74
C GLU A 89 4.46 -2.10 4.24
N VAL A 90 4.31 -3.36 4.59
CA VAL A 90 4.48 -3.85 5.96
C VAL A 90 5.30 -5.13 5.93
N PHE A 91 6.23 -5.23 6.89
CA PHE A 91 6.99 -6.44 7.13
C PHE A 91 6.47 -7.11 8.39
N MET A 92 6.34 -8.44 8.35
CA MET A 92 6.04 -9.22 9.54
C MET A 92 7.02 -10.38 9.67
N SER A 93 7.48 -10.60 10.91
CA SER A 93 8.35 -11.70 11.24
C SER A 93 7.52 -12.98 11.38
N ILE A 94 7.90 -14.01 10.66
CA ILE A 94 7.25 -15.33 10.69
C ILE A 94 8.32 -16.41 10.75
N ASN A 95 8.13 -17.41 11.59
CA ASN A 95 8.97 -18.60 11.56
C ASN A 95 8.42 -19.54 10.47
N PRO A 96 9.14 -19.73 9.34
CA PRO A 96 8.64 -20.55 8.24
C PRO A 96 8.51 -22.04 8.58
N GLU A 97 9.19 -22.49 9.64
CA GLU A 97 9.12 -23.89 10.11
C GLU A 97 7.91 -24.15 11.02
N ASP A 98 7.26 -23.10 11.52
CA ASP A 98 6.14 -23.19 12.46
C ASP A 98 5.06 -22.15 12.16
N ILE A 99 4.52 -22.17 10.94
CA ILE A 99 3.45 -21.29 10.52
C ILE A 99 2.12 -21.83 11.05
N ASP A 100 1.51 -21.11 11.95
CA ASP A 100 0.24 -21.49 12.56
C ASP A 100 -0.95 -20.64 12.06
N ALA A 101 -2.13 -20.88 12.62
CA ALA A 101 -3.34 -20.15 12.26
C ALA A 101 -3.25 -18.65 12.64
N TRP A 102 -2.51 -18.32 13.69
CA TRP A 102 -2.27 -16.93 14.10
C TRP A 102 -1.47 -16.17 13.03
N ASP A 103 -0.37 -16.78 12.56
CA ASP A 103 0.45 -16.16 11.51
C ASP A 103 -0.35 -15.89 10.24
N ARG A 104 -1.19 -16.84 9.82
CA ARG A 104 -2.08 -16.69 8.66
C ARG A 104 -3.09 -15.58 8.87
N GLY A 105 -3.68 -15.50 10.06
CA GLY A 105 -4.61 -14.44 10.43
C GLY A 105 -3.94 -13.07 10.36
N CYS A 106 -2.72 -12.93 10.87
CA CYS A 106 -1.96 -11.69 10.81
C CYS A 106 -1.66 -11.27 9.36
N VAL A 107 -1.27 -12.21 8.50
CA VAL A 107 -1.03 -11.90 7.08
C VAL A 107 -2.30 -11.36 6.42
N MET A 108 -3.45 -11.99 6.69
CA MET A 108 -4.73 -11.53 6.16
C MET A 108 -5.08 -10.14 6.68
N ASP A 109 -4.96 -9.91 7.98
CA ASP A 109 -5.29 -8.64 8.62
C ASP A 109 -4.41 -7.51 8.09
N TYR A 110 -3.11 -7.73 7.95
CA TYR A 110 -2.20 -6.74 7.38
C TYR A 110 -2.49 -6.50 5.90
N THR A 111 -2.85 -7.52 5.15
CA THR A 111 -3.23 -7.37 3.74
C THR A 111 -4.49 -6.53 3.60
N PHE A 112 -5.52 -6.79 4.40
CA PHE A 112 -6.74 -5.97 4.39
C PHE A 112 -6.47 -4.54 4.84
N ASN A 113 -5.64 -4.36 5.87
CA ASN A 113 -5.24 -3.01 6.30
C ASN A 113 -4.52 -2.26 5.18
N ALA A 114 -3.65 -2.93 4.44
CA ALA A 114 -2.97 -2.34 3.30
C ALA A 114 -3.96 -1.89 2.22
N PHE A 115 -5.00 -2.67 1.94
CA PHE A 115 -6.07 -2.26 1.04
C PHE A 115 -6.79 -1.01 1.53
N TYR A 116 -7.13 -0.95 2.82
CA TYR A 116 -7.75 0.22 3.41
C TYR A 116 -6.89 1.47 3.23
N VAL A 117 -5.61 1.37 3.50
CA VAL A 117 -4.67 2.48 3.33
C VAL A 117 -4.67 2.96 1.89
N MET A 118 -4.52 2.04 0.94
CA MET A 118 -4.49 2.40 -0.48
C MET A 118 -5.83 2.90 -0.99
N GLN A 119 -6.94 2.33 -0.52
CA GLN A 119 -8.28 2.82 -0.82
C GLN A 119 -8.48 4.26 -0.33
N GLU A 120 -8.04 4.55 0.88
CA GLU A 120 -8.10 5.87 1.49
C GLU A 120 -7.25 6.88 0.72
N MET A 121 -6.06 6.49 0.27
CA MET A 121 -5.16 7.36 -0.49
C MET A 121 -5.77 7.88 -1.80
N THR A 122 -6.71 7.14 -2.38
CA THR A 122 -7.41 7.61 -3.60
C THR A 122 -8.27 8.84 -3.36
N ASP A 123 -8.57 9.16 -2.10
CA ASP A 123 -9.31 10.37 -1.72
C ASP A 123 -8.40 11.59 -1.56
N TYR A 124 -7.14 11.37 -1.20
CA TYR A 124 -6.22 12.46 -0.83
C TYR A 124 -5.20 12.82 -1.90
N LEU A 125 -4.67 11.84 -2.63
CA LEU A 125 -3.70 12.13 -3.70
C LEU A 125 -4.25 13.07 -4.77
N PRO A 126 -5.52 12.97 -5.21
CA PRO A 126 -6.07 13.92 -6.16
C PRO A 126 -6.11 15.38 -5.65
N GLU A 127 -6.18 15.60 -4.34
CA GLU A 127 -6.14 16.95 -3.78
C GLU A 127 -4.76 17.59 -3.99
N LEU A 128 -3.69 16.79 -3.89
CA LEU A 128 -2.33 17.27 -4.22
C LEU A 128 -2.23 17.63 -5.71
N GLU A 129 -2.84 16.85 -6.57
CA GLU A 129 -2.87 17.11 -8.01
C GLU A 129 -3.58 18.42 -8.34
N LYS A 130 -4.62 18.78 -7.56
CA LYS A 130 -5.35 20.03 -7.70
C LYS A 130 -4.58 21.26 -7.20
N GLY A 131 -3.43 21.05 -6.56
CA GLY A 131 -2.58 22.11 -6.05
C GLY A 131 -2.68 22.37 -4.54
N GLU A 132 -3.43 21.56 -3.80
CA GLU A 132 -3.43 21.66 -2.33
C GLU A 132 -2.06 21.32 -1.75
N THR A 133 -1.70 21.98 -0.66
CA THR A 133 -0.42 21.71 -0.01
C THR A 133 -0.45 20.37 0.73
N PRO A 134 0.68 19.66 0.81
CA PRO A 134 0.77 18.41 1.58
C PRO A 134 0.31 18.56 3.03
N LYS A 135 0.60 19.69 3.66
CA LYS A 135 0.17 19.99 5.02
C LYS A 135 -1.34 20.07 5.14
N ASN A 136 -2.00 20.74 4.17
CA ASN A 136 -3.46 20.86 4.16
C ASN A 136 -4.12 19.51 3.90
N VAL A 137 -3.58 18.71 2.98
CA VAL A 137 -4.09 17.37 2.70
C VAL A 137 -3.95 16.47 3.92
N TYR A 138 -2.82 16.57 4.61
CA TYR A 138 -2.63 15.83 5.87
C TYR A 138 -3.63 16.26 6.94
N ALA A 139 -3.93 17.55 7.04
CA ALA A 139 -4.94 18.07 7.97
C ALA A 139 -6.34 17.53 7.63
N MET A 140 -6.68 17.43 6.34
CA MET A 140 -7.93 16.80 5.89
C MET A 140 -7.99 15.33 6.33
N TRP A 141 -6.93 14.58 6.12
CA TRP A 141 -6.83 13.19 6.54
C TRP A 141 -6.99 13.03 8.05
N LEU A 142 -6.32 13.85 8.84
CA LEU A 142 -6.46 13.85 10.31
C LEU A 142 -7.91 14.09 10.75
N SER A 143 -8.56 15.07 10.14
CA SER A 143 -9.95 15.39 10.43
C SER A 143 -10.87 14.20 10.16
N ASP A 144 -10.70 13.57 9.00
CA ASP A 144 -11.52 12.42 8.59
C ASP A 144 -11.31 11.20 9.49
N VAL A 145 -10.07 10.95 9.92
CA VAL A 145 -9.73 9.82 10.80
C VAL A 145 -10.27 10.03 12.24
N TRP A 146 -10.21 11.27 12.76
CA TRP A 146 -10.64 11.54 14.13
C TRP A 146 -12.14 11.79 14.26
N ASP A 147 -12.85 12.08 13.18
CA ASP A 147 -14.30 12.31 13.17
C ASP A 147 -15.13 11.01 13.05
N GLU A 148 -14.46 9.87 12.96
CA GLU A 148 -15.12 8.56 12.95
C GLU A 148 -15.43 8.04 14.36
#